data_fac25e4e28da42d0b522a5f92d40c1f7
#
_entry.id   fac25e4e28da42d0b522a5f92d40c1f7
#
_cell.length_a   1.000
_cell.length_b   1.000
_cell.length_c   1.000
_cell.angle_alpha   90.00
_cell.angle_beta   90.00
_cell.angle_gamma   90.00
#
_symmetry.space_group_name_H-M   'P 1'
#
loop_
_entity.id
_entity.type
_entity.pdbx_description
1 polymer ?
#
loop_
_entity_poly.entity_id
_entity_poly.type
_entity_poly.pdbx_seq_one_letter_code
_entity_poly.pdbx_strand_id
1 'polypeptide(L)'
;MIIEKLMKQADFTDVEKSIAAYLMKNGFDVKNMSIQSLARATFSSPSTITRFCRKLGLDGYKKFQILFYSEYEAFTNQGVVDANYPFSGNDSFEQIVRKLAKLNNETIRKTVSGFDYNQLHRIVQRMSRADMINVFSVGTSATVALEFQQKMLRFGKIVNLTMSSCFLPGYALTATEHTVNLAISQSGENRDVVESLKLLKKNKRYCIGITATPDSSVAKMCQEVILVDIQEQYSYEEKIDTFAVYSAFHFILDCMFSFLYQLDYESNEKETKEKAYFIKESKEQ
;
A
#
# COMPACT_ATOMS: atom_id res chain seq x y z
N MET A 1 -17.40 -13.15 -24.41
CA MET A 1 -17.60 -12.16 -23.31
C MET A 1 -18.23 -10.89 -23.90
N ILE A 2 -18.97 -10.13 -23.09
CA ILE A 2 -19.62 -8.87 -23.53
C ILE A 2 -18.57 -7.84 -23.93
N ILE A 3 -17.57 -7.64 -23.08
CA ILE A 3 -16.46 -6.69 -23.34
C ILE A 3 -15.75 -6.99 -24.65
N GLU A 4 -15.47 -8.24 -24.94
CA GLU A 4 -14.83 -8.65 -26.19
C GLU A 4 -15.69 -8.27 -27.42
N LYS A 5 -17.02 -8.46 -27.35
CA LYS A 5 -17.95 -8.05 -28.40
C LYS A 5 -17.98 -6.53 -28.58
N LEU A 6 -17.95 -5.78 -27.47
CA LEU A 6 -17.90 -4.31 -27.51
C LEU A 6 -16.60 -3.77 -28.08
N MET A 7 -15.48 -4.46 -27.88
CA MET A 7 -14.17 -4.08 -28.47
C MET A 7 -14.10 -4.42 -29.97
N LYS A 8 -14.55 -5.60 -30.35
CA LYS A 8 -14.53 -6.04 -31.77
C LYS A 8 -15.49 -5.27 -32.66
N GLN A 9 -16.60 -4.78 -32.11
CA GLN A 9 -17.65 -4.00 -32.80
C GLN A 9 -18.11 -4.62 -34.14
N ALA A 10 -17.94 -5.93 -34.30
CA ALA A 10 -18.34 -6.63 -35.52
C ALA A 10 -19.86 -6.48 -35.69
N ASP A 11 -20.27 -6.08 -36.89
CA ASP A 11 -21.67 -5.88 -37.28
C ASP A 11 -22.43 -4.79 -36.48
N PHE A 12 -21.76 -3.86 -35.84
CA PHE A 12 -22.41 -2.77 -35.15
C PHE A 12 -22.74 -1.62 -36.07
N THR A 13 -23.98 -1.12 -35.96
CA THR A 13 -24.40 0.15 -36.58
C THR A 13 -23.71 1.32 -35.90
N ASP A 14 -23.74 2.52 -36.51
CA ASP A 14 -23.08 3.70 -35.92
C ASP A 14 -23.66 4.08 -34.54
N VAL A 15 -24.96 3.89 -34.33
CA VAL A 15 -25.60 4.07 -33.02
C VAL A 15 -25.10 3.03 -32.02
N GLU A 16 -24.97 1.78 -32.43
CA GLU A 16 -24.46 0.71 -31.56
C GLU A 16 -22.97 0.91 -31.21
N LYS A 17 -22.16 1.43 -32.16
CA LYS A 17 -20.78 1.85 -31.89
C LYS A 17 -20.71 2.98 -30.87
N SER A 18 -21.60 3.97 -30.95
CA SER A 18 -21.68 5.05 -29.97
C SER A 18 -22.07 4.53 -28.58
N ILE A 19 -23.01 3.58 -28.50
CA ILE A 19 -23.38 2.91 -27.25
C ILE A 19 -22.17 2.14 -26.71
N ALA A 20 -21.48 1.36 -27.51
CA ALA A 20 -20.30 0.59 -27.12
C ALA A 20 -19.17 1.50 -26.61
N ALA A 21 -18.88 2.60 -27.32
CA ALA A 21 -17.89 3.58 -26.92
C ALA A 21 -18.22 4.22 -25.56
N TYR A 22 -19.49 4.61 -25.35
CA TYR A 22 -19.94 5.13 -24.06
C TYR A 22 -19.78 4.10 -22.94
N LEU A 23 -20.18 2.86 -23.16
CA LEU A 23 -20.06 1.76 -22.21
C LEU A 23 -18.59 1.50 -21.83
N MET A 24 -17.70 1.47 -22.82
CA MET A 24 -16.27 1.25 -22.57
C MET A 24 -15.60 2.42 -21.82
N LYS A 25 -16.10 3.65 -21.99
CA LYS A 25 -15.58 4.84 -21.31
C LYS A 25 -16.14 5.00 -19.89
N ASN A 26 -17.44 4.71 -19.70
CA ASN A 26 -18.18 5.01 -18.46
C ASN A 26 -18.79 3.74 -17.83
N GLY A 27 -18.14 2.60 -17.99
CA GLY A 27 -18.72 1.29 -17.64
C GLY A 27 -19.09 1.13 -16.18
N PHE A 28 -18.42 1.84 -15.26
CA PHE A 28 -18.75 1.80 -13.83
C PHE A 28 -20.07 2.50 -13.49
N ASP A 29 -20.41 3.58 -14.20
CA ASP A 29 -21.67 4.31 -14.01
C ASP A 29 -22.87 3.45 -14.37
N VAL A 30 -22.70 2.52 -15.33
CA VAL A 30 -23.74 1.64 -15.84
C VAL A 30 -24.37 0.80 -14.73
N LYS A 31 -23.66 0.49 -13.64
CA LYS A 31 -24.18 -0.25 -12.49
C LYS A 31 -25.48 0.34 -11.94
N ASN A 32 -25.57 1.67 -11.90
CA ASN A 32 -26.68 2.40 -11.29
C ASN A 32 -27.55 3.14 -12.32
N MET A 33 -27.27 2.98 -13.63
CA MET A 33 -28.02 3.67 -14.68
C MET A 33 -29.30 2.94 -15.02
N SER A 34 -30.40 3.70 -15.15
CA SER A 34 -31.61 3.18 -15.78
C SER A 34 -31.42 3.08 -17.30
N ILE A 35 -32.24 2.25 -17.97
CA ILE A 35 -32.22 2.14 -19.43
C ILE A 35 -32.52 3.49 -20.10
N GLN A 36 -33.36 4.31 -19.49
CA GLN A 36 -33.69 5.67 -19.96
C GLN A 36 -32.47 6.59 -19.85
N SER A 37 -31.71 6.48 -18.75
CA SER A 37 -30.49 7.27 -18.53
C SER A 37 -29.41 6.90 -19.55
N LEU A 38 -29.19 5.60 -19.78
CA LEU A 38 -28.24 5.13 -20.78
C LEU A 38 -28.66 5.57 -22.19
N ALA A 39 -29.94 5.45 -22.54
CA ALA A 39 -30.46 5.88 -23.83
C ALA A 39 -30.21 7.39 -24.05
N ARG A 40 -30.47 8.23 -23.05
CA ARG A 40 -30.16 9.69 -23.10
C ARG A 40 -28.68 9.95 -23.28
N ALA A 41 -27.83 9.29 -22.50
CA ALA A 41 -26.38 9.48 -22.54
C ALA A 41 -25.75 9.06 -23.87
N THR A 42 -26.41 8.16 -24.60
CA THR A 42 -25.95 7.65 -25.91
C THR A 42 -26.74 8.18 -27.09
N PHE A 43 -27.56 9.21 -26.86
CA PHE A 43 -28.44 9.79 -27.89
C PHE A 43 -29.29 8.76 -28.66
N SER A 44 -29.78 7.75 -27.93
CA SER A 44 -30.54 6.63 -28.46
C SER A 44 -31.91 6.49 -27.77
N SER A 45 -32.66 5.43 -28.08
CA SER A 45 -33.93 5.12 -27.43
C SER A 45 -33.81 3.90 -26.52
N PRO A 46 -34.66 3.74 -25.46
CA PRO A 46 -34.70 2.53 -24.66
C PRO A 46 -34.91 1.25 -25.45
N SER A 47 -35.70 1.32 -26.55
CA SER A 47 -35.90 0.19 -27.46
C SER A 47 -34.62 -0.15 -28.24
N THR A 48 -33.81 0.83 -28.61
CA THR A 48 -32.48 0.62 -29.23
C THR A 48 -31.53 -0.07 -28.24
N ILE A 49 -31.47 0.38 -26.98
CA ILE A 49 -30.67 -0.28 -25.95
C ILE A 49 -31.14 -1.73 -25.75
N THR A 50 -32.44 -1.97 -25.69
CA THR A 50 -32.97 -3.35 -25.55
C THR A 50 -32.55 -4.25 -26.71
N ARG A 51 -32.64 -3.75 -27.96
CA ARG A 51 -32.19 -4.50 -29.16
C ARG A 51 -30.70 -4.76 -29.12
N PHE A 52 -29.92 -3.78 -28.71
CA PHE A 52 -28.48 -3.91 -28.52
C PHE A 52 -28.12 -4.99 -27.50
N CYS A 53 -28.81 -5.03 -26.34
CA CYS A 53 -28.64 -6.11 -25.36
C CYS A 53 -28.93 -7.49 -25.98
N ARG A 54 -30.00 -7.63 -26.77
CA ARG A 54 -30.34 -8.89 -27.46
C ARG A 54 -29.29 -9.28 -28.49
N LYS A 55 -28.75 -8.32 -29.22
CA LYS A 55 -27.66 -8.57 -30.18
C LYS A 55 -26.40 -9.08 -29.49
N LEU A 56 -26.14 -8.64 -28.26
CA LEU A 56 -25.06 -9.16 -27.40
C LEU A 56 -25.37 -10.56 -26.83
N GLY A 57 -26.60 -11.08 -27.03
CA GLY A 57 -27.05 -12.40 -26.59
C GLY A 57 -27.70 -12.39 -25.18
N LEU A 58 -28.30 -11.25 -24.81
CA LEU A 58 -28.86 -11.06 -23.46
C LEU A 58 -30.34 -10.68 -23.47
N ASP A 59 -31.14 -11.26 -22.55
CA ASP A 59 -32.58 -11.04 -22.43
C ASP A 59 -32.88 -9.76 -21.64
N GLY A 60 -32.49 -8.60 -22.20
CA GLY A 60 -32.86 -7.30 -21.69
C GLY A 60 -31.78 -6.61 -20.88
N TYR A 61 -32.07 -5.35 -20.54
CA TYR A 61 -31.12 -4.42 -19.98
C TYR A 61 -30.61 -4.79 -18.57
N LYS A 62 -31.48 -5.29 -17.70
CA LYS A 62 -31.06 -5.61 -16.32
C LYS A 62 -30.04 -6.76 -16.26
N LYS A 63 -30.24 -7.80 -17.09
CA LYS A 63 -29.28 -8.89 -17.20
C LYS A 63 -27.97 -8.43 -17.85
N PHE A 64 -28.08 -7.60 -18.88
CA PHE A 64 -26.92 -6.91 -19.48
C PHE A 64 -26.14 -6.11 -18.43
N GLN A 65 -26.81 -5.25 -17.67
CA GLN A 65 -26.23 -4.39 -16.66
C GLN A 65 -25.36 -5.16 -15.66
N ILE A 66 -25.91 -6.25 -15.11
CA ILE A 66 -25.20 -7.07 -14.11
C ILE A 66 -23.98 -7.76 -14.72
N LEU A 67 -24.14 -8.41 -15.88
CA LEU A 67 -23.06 -9.16 -16.51
C LEU A 67 -21.99 -8.22 -17.11
N PHE A 68 -22.41 -7.14 -17.75
CA PHE A 68 -21.49 -6.14 -18.27
C PHE A 68 -20.64 -5.52 -17.15
N TYR A 69 -21.27 -5.11 -16.02
CA TYR A 69 -20.53 -4.53 -14.91
C TYR A 69 -19.50 -5.51 -14.35
N SER A 70 -19.87 -6.77 -14.13
CA SER A 70 -18.93 -7.80 -13.66
C SER A 70 -17.78 -8.04 -14.65
N GLU A 71 -18.06 -8.13 -15.96
CA GLU A 71 -17.02 -8.29 -16.96
C GLU A 71 -16.15 -7.03 -17.11
N TYR A 72 -16.75 -5.84 -17.02
CA TYR A 72 -16.05 -4.56 -17.10
C TYR A 72 -15.11 -4.37 -15.90
N GLU A 73 -15.58 -4.69 -14.72
CA GLU A 73 -14.76 -4.68 -13.50
C GLU A 73 -13.59 -5.65 -13.62
N ALA A 74 -13.84 -6.88 -14.07
CA ALA A 74 -12.78 -7.85 -14.31
C ALA A 74 -11.79 -7.38 -15.39
N PHE A 75 -12.30 -6.81 -16.49
CA PHE A 75 -11.47 -6.30 -17.60
C PHE A 75 -10.57 -5.13 -17.17
N THR A 76 -11.12 -4.16 -16.44
CA THR A 76 -10.34 -3.02 -15.93
C THR A 76 -9.35 -3.45 -14.83
N ASN A 77 -9.62 -4.57 -14.19
CA ASN A 77 -8.71 -5.18 -13.21
C ASN A 77 -7.63 -6.09 -13.82
N GLN A 78 -7.65 -6.39 -15.12
CA GLN A 78 -6.67 -7.29 -15.76
C GLN A 78 -5.30 -6.65 -16.03
N GLY A 79 -5.19 -5.33 -16.15
CA GLY A 79 -3.91 -4.65 -16.36
C GLY A 79 -3.08 -4.57 -15.06
N VAL A 80 -1.76 -4.65 -15.13
CA VAL A 80 -0.87 -4.26 -14.04
C VAL A 80 -0.92 -2.74 -13.91
N VAL A 81 -1.14 -2.22 -12.70
CA VAL A 81 -1.04 -0.78 -12.45
C VAL A 81 0.43 -0.44 -12.27
N ASP A 82 0.94 0.47 -13.09
CA ASP A 82 2.30 0.97 -12.93
C ASP A 82 2.38 1.78 -11.62
N ALA A 83 3.25 1.37 -10.70
CA ALA A 83 3.44 2.05 -9.43
C ALA A 83 4.01 3.47 -9.59
N ASN A 84 4.75 3.74 -10.68
CA ASN A 84 5.35 5.04 -10.97
C ASN A 84 4.33 6.03 -11.52
N TYR A 85 3.41 5.54 -12.36
CA TYR A 85 2.34 6.31 -13.01
C TYR A 85 0.99 5.60 -12.84
N PRO A 86 0.44 5.54 -11.61
CA PRO A 86 -0.75 4.74 -11.34
C PRO A 86 -2.04 5.29 -11.99
N PHE A 87 -2.00 6.52 -12.48
CA PHE A 87 -3.09 7.17 -13.19
C PHE A 87 -2.58 8.11 -14.27
N SER A 88 -3.47 8.53 -15.16
CA SER A 88 -3.20 9.47 -16.26
C SER A 88 -4.18 10.65 -16.26
N GLY A 89 -3.88 11.71 -17.01
CA GLY A 89 -4.74 12.89 -17.14
C GLY A 89 -6.11 12.61 -17.78
N ASN A 90 -6.28 11.45 -18.41
CA ASN A 90 -7.56 11.05 -19.05
C ASN A 90 -8.42 10.16 -18.15
N ASP A 91 -7.94 9.76 -16.95
CA ASP A 91 -8.70 8.92 -16.03
C ASP A 91 -9.78 9.74 -15.31
N SER A 92 -10.97 9.17 -15.16
CA SER A 92 -11.99 9.72 -14.26
C SER A 92 -11.57 9.55 -12.80
N PHE A 93 -12.17 10.32 -11.89
CA PHE A 93 -11.92 10.17 -10.45
C PHE A 93 -12.19 8.74 -9.97
N GLU A 94 -13.24 8.09 -10.47
CA GLU A 94 -13.54 6.70 -10.11
C GLU A 94 -12.45 5.74 -10.61
N GLN A 95 -11.93 5.93 -11.81
CA GLN A 95 -10.83 5.13 -12.35
C GLN A 95 -9.56 5.30 -11.52
N ILE A 96 -9.22 6.53 -11.10
CA ILE A 96 -8.07 6.80 -10.23
C ILE A 96 -8.22 6.05 -8.91
N VAL A 97 -9.38 6.16 -8.23
CA VAL A 97 -9.65 5.47 -6.95
C VAL A 97 -9.48 3.95 -7.11
N ARG A 98 -10.02 3.35 -8.18
CA ARG A 98 -9.91 1.91 -8.43
C ARG A 98 -8.47 1.48 -8.71
N LYS A 99 -7.73 2.24 -9.52
CA LYS A 99 -6.33 1.95 -9.82
C LYS A 99 -5.46 1.99 -8.55
N LEU A 100 -5.66 3.01 -7.70
CA LEU A 100 -4.94 3.11 -6.43
C LEU A 100 -5.31 1.98 -5.46
N ALA A 101 -6.59 1.65 -5.34
CA ALA A 101 -7.04 0.51 -4.52
C ALA A 101 -6.42 -0.80 -5.02
N LYS A 102 -6.39 -1.02 -6.34
CA LYS A 102 -5.76 -2.19 -6.94
C LYS A 102 -4.26 -2.23 -6.67
N LEU A 103 -3.54 -1.12 -6.89
CA LEU A 103 -2.11 -1.02 -6.62
C LEU A 103 -1.80 -1.38 -5.16
N ASN A 104 -2.55 -0.82 -4.21
CA ASN A 104 -2.38 -1.13 -2.79
C ASN A 104 -2.65 -2.61 -2.46
N ASN A 105 -3.71 -3.20 -3.00
CA ASN A 105 -4.03 -4.62 -2.81
C ASN A 105 -2.93 -5.53 -3.36
N GLU A 106 -2.41 -5.25 -4.55
CA GLU A 106 -1.32 -6.00 -5.17
C GLU A 106 -0.02 -5.84 -4.38
N THR A 107 0.27 -4.63 -3.91
CA THR A 107 1.42 -4.32 -3.05
C THR A 107 1.40 -5.15 -1.77
N ILE A 108 0.29 -5.14 -1.04
CA ILE A 108 0.15 -5.91 0.20
C ILE A 108 0.28 -7.41 -0.08
N ARG A 109 -0.37 -7.94 -1.14
CA ARG A 109 -0.27 -9.35 -1.50
C ARG A 109 1.18 -9.77 -1.81
N LYS A 110 1.92 -8.98 -2.58
CA LYS A 110 3.34 -9.24 -2.87
C LYS A 110 4.18 -9.20 -1.60
N THR A 111 3.96 -8.21 -0.73
CA THR A 111 4.67 -8.10 0.55
C THR A 111 4.45 -9.33 1.42
N VAL A 112 3.20 -9.80 1.57
CA VAL A 112 2.88 -11.03 2.31
C VAL A 112 3.56 -12.25 1.69
N SER A 113 3.56 -12.37 0.36
CA SER A 113 4.19 -13.50 -0.35
C SER A 113 5.71 -13.53 -0.19
N GLY A 114 6.34 -12.38 0.09
CA GLY A 114 7.79 -12.26 0.32
C GLY A 114 8.21 -12.51 1.78
N PHE A 115 7.29 -12.71 2.72
CA PHE A 115 7.63 -12.91 4.12
C PHE A 115 8.27 -14.28 4.40
N ASP A 116 9.46 -14.25 5.00
CA ASP A 116 9.99 -15.40 5.76
C ASP A 116 9.48 -15.29 7.20
N TYR A 117 8.50 -16.13 7.55
CA TYR A 117 7.90 -16.13 8.89
C TYR A 117 8.88 -16.53 9.99
N ASN A 118 9.90 -17.35 9.70
CA ASN A 118 10.96 -17.67 10.67
C ASN A 118 11.83 -16.43 10.93
N GLN A 119 12.15 -15.67 9.90
CA GLN A 119 12.86 -14.40 10.03
C GLN A 119 12.04 -13.40 10.86
N LEU A 120 10.75 -13.21 10.52
CA LEU A 120 9.87 -12.33 11.27
C LEU A 120 9.79 -12.73 12.74
N HIS A 121 9.69 -14.02 13.03
CA HIS A 121 9.69 -14.51 14.41
C HIS A 121 10.99 -14.15 15.15
N ARG A 122 12.17 -14.34 14.55
CA ARG A 122 13.46 -13.95 15.14
C ARG A 122 13.53 -12.45 15.41
N ILE A 123 13.09 -11.63 14.43
CA ILE A 123 13.03 -10.17 14.54
C ILE A 123 12.15 -9.76 15.73
N VAL A 124 10.92 -10.27 15.79
CA VAL A 124 9.95 -9.93 16.84
C VAL A 124 10.44 -10.34 18.22
N GLN A 125 11.00 -11.55 18.36
CA GLN A 125 11.60 -12.01 19.61
C GLN A 125 12.76 -11.11 20.07
N ARG A 126 13.55 -10.60 19.13
CA ARG A 126 14.64 -9.68 19.47
C ARG A 126 14.11 -8.31 19.86
N MET A 127 13.13 -7.80 19.14
CA MET A 127 12.48 -6.52 19.46
C MET A 127 11.74 -6.56 20.81
N SER A 128 11.12 -7.68 21.16
CA SER A 128 10.42 -7.81 22.46
C SER A 128 11.36 -7.71 23.64
N ARG A 129 12.57 -8.27 23.54
CA ARG A 129 13.60 -8.28 24.57
C ARG A 129 14.43 -7.01 24.63
N ALA A 130 14.36 -6.16 23.62
CA ALA A 130 15.12 -4.92 23.58
C ALA A 130 14.53 -3.88 24.54
N ASP A 131 15.40 -3.12 25.22
CA ASP A 131 14.99 -1.99 26.06
C ASP A 131 14.40 -0.87 25.21
N MET A 132 14.94 -0.68 24.01
CA MET A 132 14.48 0.34 23.06
C MET A 132 14.75 -0.07 21.60
N ILE A 133 14.02 0.54 20.70
CA ILE A 133 14.19 0.42 19.26
C ILE A 133 14.60 1.77 18.72
N ASN A 134 15.76 1.86 18.06
CA ASN A 134 16.17 3.05 17.32
C ASN A 134 15.78 2.91 15.87
N VAL A 135 15.14 3.90 15.30
CA VAL A 135 14.76 3.94 13.87
C VAL A 135 15.67 4.89 13.12
N PHE A 136 16.33 4.37 12.10
CA PHE A 136 17.19 5.10 11.16
C PHE A 136 16.45 5.25 9.82
N SER A 137 15.86 6.42 9.64
CA SER A 137 15.05 6.73 8.47
C SER A 137 15.03 8.23 8.20
N VAL A 138 14.82 8.65 6.95
CA VAL A 138 14.78 10.07 6.55
C VAL A 138 13.61 10.30 5.60
N GLY A 139 13.08 11.53 5.61
CA GLY A 139 12.00 11.94 4.72
C GLY A 139 10.71 11.17 4.94
N THR A 140 10.03 10.79 3.88
CA THR A 140 8.72 10.11 3.94
C THR A 140 8.80 8.75 4.63
N SER A 141 9.92 8.02 4.51
CA SER A 141 10.10 6.77 5.25
C SER A 141 10.10 7.00 6.77
N ALA A 142 10.64 8.13 7.25
CA ALA A 142 10.57 8.49 8.66
C ALA A 142 9.14 8.86 9.09
N THR A 143 8.35 9.46 8.20
CA THR A 143 6.92 9.74 8.47
C THR A 143 6.13 8.45 8.69
N VAL A 144 6.38 7.42 7.87
CA VAL A 144 5.78 6.09 8.06
C VAL A 144 6.19 5.48 9.41
N ALA A 145 7.46 5.61 9.77
CA ALA A 145 7.96 5.11 11.05
C ALA A 145 7.41 5.86 12.27
N LEU A 146 6.98 7.11 12.11
CA LEU A 146 6.36 7.90 13.18
C LEU A 146 5.04 7.28 13.66
N GLU A 147 4.23 6.76 12.74
CA GLU A 147 3.01 6.03 13.13
C GLU A 147 3.34 4.78 13.94
N PHE A 148 4.35 4.02 13.52
CA PHE A 148 4.85 2.87 14.27
C PHE A 148 5.30 3.26 15.68
N GLN A 149 6.10 4.33 15.84
CA GLN A 149 6.50 4.86 17.15
C GLN A 149 5.28 5.15 18.03
N GLN A 150 4.25 5.83 17.50
CA GLN A 150 3.05 6.16 18.26
C GLN A 150 2.27 4.91 18.69
N LYS A 151 2.18 3.90 17.82
CA LYS A 151 1.55 2.61 18.16
C LYS A 151 2.31 1.89 19.27
N MET A 152 3.64 1.85 19.19
CA MET A 152 4.50 1.19 20.18
C MET A 152 4.42 1.82 21.56
N LEU A 153 4.30 3.14 21.65
CA LEU A 153 4.14 3.86 22.93
C LEU A 153 2.88 3.46 23.70
N ARG A 154 1.84 2.97 23.02
CA ARG A 154 0.58 2.58 23.67
C ARG A 154 0.75 1.46 24.68
N PHE A 155 1.65 0.51 24.42
CA PHE A 155 1.96 -0.59 25.34
C PHE A 155 3.39 -0.50 25.92
N GLY A 156 3.93 0.71 26.03
CA GLY A 156 5.15 0.99 26.80
C GLY A 156 6.46 0.73 26.08
N LYS A 157 6.44 0.33 24.81
CA LYS A 157 7.68 0.07 24.08
C LYS A 157 8.30 1.36 23.56
N ILE A 158 9.53 1.63 23.95
CA ILE A 158 10.25 2.86 23.58
C ILE A 158 10.81 2.71 22.16
N VAL A 159 10.44 3.65 21.30
CA VAL A 159 10.98 3.78 19.94
C VAL A 159 11.57 5.18 19.78
N ASN A 160 12.88 5.25 19.58
CA ASN A 160 13.57 6.49 19.26
C ASN A 160 13.50 6.74 17.74
N LEU A 161 12.86 7.81 17.35
CA LEU A 161 12.77 8.29 15.98
C LEU A 161 13.04 9.80 15.97
N THR A 162 13.74 10.27 14.95
CA THR A 162 13.94 11.71 14.70
C THR A 162 13.61 12.04 13.26
N MET A 163 12.99 13.20 13.04
CA MET A 163 12.75 13.76 11.70
C MET A 163 13.97 14.55 11.19
N SER A 164 14.94 14.79 12.05
CA SER A 164 16.19 15.48 11.69
C SER A 164 17.35 14.50 11.60
N SER A 165 17.89 14.32 10.39
CA SER A 165 18.93 13.33 10.12
C SER A 165 20.24 13.60 10.89
N CYS A 166 20.50 14.83 11.34
CA CYS A 166 21.68 15.16 12.12
C CYS A 166 21.77 14.45 13.48
N PHE A 167 20.66 13.93 14.02
CA PHE A 167 20.66 13.17 15.27
C PHE A 167 20.85 11.65 15.08
N LEU A 168 20.76 11.14 13.86
CA LEU A 168 20.91 9.70 13.60
C LEU A 168 22.27 9.13 14.07
N PRO A 169 23.43 9.81 13.83
CA PRO A 169 24.70 9.33 14.38
C PRO A 169 24.72 9.23 15.90
N GLY A 170 24.02 10.14 16.60
CA GLY A 170 23.88 10.10 18.07
C GLY A 170 23.20 8.80 18.54
N TYR A 171 22.10 8.42 17.92
CA TYR A 171 21.43 7.14 18.20
C TYR A 171 22.32 5.93 17.89
N ALA A 172 23.10 6.00 16.82
CA ALA A 172 24.02 4.91 16.48
C ALA A 172 25.16 4.75 17.49
N LEU A 173 25.68 5.86 18.03
CA LEU A 173 26.76 5.87 19.02
C LEU A 173 26.28 5.43 20.40
N THR A 174 25.04 5.75 20.78
CA THR A 174 24.46 5.39 22.10
C THR A 174 23.80 4.02 22.11
N ALA A 175 23.67 3.34 20.95
CA ALA A 175 23.10 2.02 20.88
C ALA A 175 23.90 0.99 21.68
N THR A 176 23.21 0.16 22.45
CA THR A 176 23.77 -0.92 23.29
C THR A 176 23.48 -2.30 22.70
N GLU A 177 23.88 -3.36 23.36
CA GLU A 177 23.49 -4.75 22.98
C GLU A 177 22.01 -5.04 23.23
N HIS A 178 21.37 -4.25 24.11
CA HIS A 178 19.93 -4.31 24.42
C HIS A 178 19.10 -3.40 23.51
N THR A 179 19.70 -2.80 22.49
CA THR A 179 19.01 -1.95 21.52
C THR A 179 18.82 -2.69 20.21
N VAL A 180 17.63 -2.64 19.63
CA VAL A 180 17.38 -3.04 18.23
C VAL A 180 17.41 -1.80 17.35
N ASN A 181 18.14 -1.86 16.24
CA ASN A 181 18.29 -0.75 15.31
C ASN A 181 17.56 -1.12 14.00
N LEU A 182 16.55 -0.33 13.63
CA LEU A 182 15.70 -0.53 12.46
C LEU A 182 16.00 0.53 11.43
N ALA A 183 16.58 0.15 10.29
CA ALA A 183 16.83 1.02 9.15
C ALA A 183 15.72 0.88 8.11
N ILE A 184 15.06 1.98 7.75
CA ILE A 184 13.97 1.99 6.76
C ILE A 184 14.36 2.95 5.64
N SER A 185 14.58 2.42 4.43
CA SER A 185 14.97 3.22 3.26
C SER A 185 14.59 2.52 1.97
N GLN A 186 13.80 3.17 1.10
CA GLN A 186 13.38 2.61 -0.18
C GLN A 186 14.59 2.20 -1.03
N SER A 187 15.48 3.12 -1.35
CA SER A 187 16.70 2.83 -2.11
C SER A 187 17.75 2.05 -1.32
N GLY A 188 17.69 2.13 0.01
CA GLY A 188 18.72 1.62 0.90
C GLY A 188 20.08 2.31 0.77
N GLU A 189 20.16 3.47 0.10
CA GLU A 189 21.38 4.25 -0.17
C GLU A 189 21.33 5.67 0.42
N ASN A 190 20.33 5.99 1.25
CA ASN A 190 20.31 7.29 1.89
C ASN A 190 21.56 7.48 2.75
N ARG A 191 22.32 8.56 2.48
CA ARG A 191 23.63 8.81 3.08
C ARG A 191 23.61 8.81 4.60
N ASP A 192 22.67 9.51 5.21
CA ASP A 192 22.62 9.65 6.67
C ASP A 192 22.29 8.33 7.37
N VAL A 193 21.40 7.52 6.76
CA VAL A 193 21.09 6.15 7.22
C VAL A 193 22.30 5.25 7.07
N VAL A 194 22.97 5.26 5.91
CA VAL A 194 24.14 4.42 5.62
C VAL A 194 25.30 4.76 6.56
N GLU A 195 25.61 6.04 6.78
CA GLU A 195 26.67 6.45 7.74
C GLU A 195 26.34 5.98 9.16
N SER A 196 25.10 6.07 9.58
CA SER A 196 24.67 5.58 10.90
C SER A 196 24.83 4.06 11.00
N LEU A 197 24.48 3.30 9.95
CA LEU A 197 24.68 1.85 9.90
C LEU A 197 26.16 1.46 9.95
N LYS A 198 27.06 2.23 9.34
CA LYS A 198 28.52 2.02 9.47
C LYS A 198 28.99 2.13 10.92
N LEU A 199 28.47 3.10 11.69
CA LEU A 199 28.78 3.26 13.13
C LEU A 199 28.24 2.07 13.92
N LEU A 200 27.00 1.63 13.68
CA LEU A 200 26.40 0.48 14.32
C LEU A 200 27.19 -0.81 14.04
N LYS A 201 27.57 -1.02 12.77
CA LYS A 201 28.38 -2.18 12.35
C LYS A 201 29.77 -2.20 13.02
N LYS A 202 30.43 -1.03 13.07
CA LYS A 202 31.73 -0.89 13.79
C LYS A 202 31.61 -1.29 15.26
N ASN A 203 30.49 -0.94 15.89
CA ASN A 203 30.21 -1.26 17.30
C ASN A 203 29.52 -2.63 17.47
N LYS A 204 29.42 -3.45 16.41
CA LYS A 204 28.80 -4.80 16.41
C LYS A 204 27.35 -4.78 16.93
N ARG A 205 26.57 -3.74 16.60
CA ARG A 205 25.17 -3.60 16.99
C ARG A 205 24.25 -4.31 16.02
N TYR A 206 23.18 -4.88 16.54
CA TYR A 206 22.19 -5.60 15.73
C TYR A 206 21.32 -4.64 14.96
N CYS A 207 21.19 -4.86 13.66
CA CYS A 207 20.41 -4.03 12.75
C CYS A 207 19.44 -4.87 11.93
N ILE A 208 18.25 -4.34 11.74
CA ILE A 208 17.20 -4.83 10.83
C ILE A 208 17.05 -3.81 9.71
N GLY A 209 17.04 -4.24 8.45
CA GLY A 209 16.77 -3.39 7.29
C GLY A 209 15.39 -3.64 6.72
N ILE A 210 14.69 -2.58 6.33
CA ILE A 210 13.50 -2.64 5.46
C ILE A 210 13.82 -1.79 4.23
N THR A 211 13.90 -2.42 3.07
CA THR A 211 14.29 -1.74 1.82
C THR A 211 13.62 -2.39 0.60
N ALA A 212 13.47 -1.63 -0.47
CA ALA A 212 13.01 -2.16 -1.76
C ALA A 212 14.18 -2.59 -2.69
N THR A 213 15.44 -2.40 -2.26
CA THR A 213 16.62 -2.67 -3.10
C THR A 213 17.48 -3.76 -2.46
N PRO A 214 17.52 -4.99 -3.06
CA PRO A 214 18.17 -6.14 -2.44
C PRO A 214 19.68 -6.00 -2.31
N ASP A 215 20.35 -5.31 -3.23
CA ASP A 215 21.81 -5.12 -3.23
C ASP A 215 22.28 -3.82 -2.58
N SER A 216 21.37 -3.13 -1.89
CA SER A 216 21.66 -1.83 -1.27
C SER A 216 22.63 -1.94 -0.09
N SER A 217 23.19 -0.78 0.28
CA SER A 217 24.03 -0.63 1.48
C SER A 217 23.28 -1.03 2.75
N VAL A 218 21.98 -0.69 2.89
CA VAL A 218 21.15 -1.14 4.01
C VAL A 218 21.06 -2.66 4.04
N ALA A 219 20.75 -3.30 2.89
CA ALA A 219 20.62 -4.74 2.82
C ALA A 219 21.93 -5.47 3.17
N LYS A 220 23.09 -4.94 2.76
CA LYS A 220 24.41 -5.55 3.02
C LYS A 220 24.94 -5.32 4.45
N MET A 221 24.42 -4.33 5.16
CA MET A 221 24.92 -3.98 6.49
C MET A 221 24.05 -4.51 7.63
N CYS A 222 22.80 -4.85 7.39
CA CYS A 222 21.89 -5.37 8.39
C CYS A 222 21.99 -6.91 8.51
N GLN A 223 21.76 -7.44 9.71
CA GLN A 223 21.75 -8.88 9.98
C GLN A 223 20.48 -9.56 9.50
N GLU A 224 19.35 -8.85 9.56
CA GLU A 224 18.07 -9.29 9.02
C GLU A 224 17.56 -8.22 8.06
N VAL A 225 17.00 -8.63 6.93
CA VAL A 225 16.50 -7.70 5.91
C VAL A 225 15.13 -8.14 5.43
N ILE A 226 14.16 -7.28 5.56
CA ILE A 226 12.84 -7.45 4.96
C ILE A 226 12.84 -6.70 3.63
N LEU A 227 12.80 -7.46 2.55
CA LEU A 227 12.77 -6.90 1.20
C LEU A 227 11.32 -6.65 0.76
N VAL A 228 11.11 -5.48 0.17
CA VAL A 228 9.87 -5.09 -0.48
C VAL A 228 10.05 -5.25 -1.98
N ASP A 229 9.55 -6.37 -2.52
CA ASP A 229 9.64 -6.65 -3.97
C ASP A 229 8.58 -5.88 -4.76
N ILE A 230 8.80 -4.57 -4.93
CA ILE A 230 7.92 -3.68 -5.66
C ILE A 230 8.75 -2.86 -6.65
N GLN A 231 8.34 -2.92 -7.92
CA GLN A 231 8.96 -2.19 -9.01
C GLN A 231 8.45 -0.73 -8.99
N GLU A 232 9.00 0.08 -8.11
CA GLU A 232 8.72 1.51 -8.00
C GLU A 232 10.04 2.28 -7.92
N GLN A 233 10.25 3.22 -8.85
CA GLN A 233 11.46 4.02 -8.91
C GLN A 233 11.59 4.91 -7.65
N TYR A 234 12.82 5.19 -7.23
CA TYR A 234 13.02 6.13 -6.13
C TYR A 234 13.20 7.58 -6.63
N SER A 235 13.65 7.77 -7.87
CA SER A 235 13.79 9.10 -8.49
C SER A 235 12.43 9.71 -8.83
N TYR A 236 12.22 10.96 -8.41
CA TYR A 236 11.01 11.73 -8.75
C TYR A 236 10.93 12.16 -10.21
N GLU A 237 12.00 12.04 -10.98
CA GLU A 237 11.99 12.27 -12.42
C GLU A 237 11.28 11.16 -13.19
N GLU A 238 11.18 9.98 -12.59
CA GLU A 238 10.65 8.77 -13.22
C GLU A 238 9.31 8.32 -12.64
N LYS A 239 8.65 9.15 -11.84
CA LYS A 239 7.34 8.84 -11.22
C LYS A 239 6.57 10.09 -10.82
N ILE A 240 5.27 9.93 -10.58
CA ILE A 240 4.43 11.00 -10.00
C ILE A 240 4.76 11.19 -8.52
N ASP A 241 4.76 10.11 -7.74
CA ASP A 241 5.10 10.05 -6.31
C ASP A 241 5.27 8.58 -5.89
N THR A 242 5.63 8.35 -4.63
CA THR A 242 5.74 7.00 -4.06
C THR A 242 4.39 6.56 -3.48
N PHE A 243 3.77 5.55 -4.08
CA PHE A 243 2.49 5.00 -3.66
C PHE A 243 2.63 3.61 -3.03
N ALA A 244 3.33 2.71 -3.72
CA ALA A 244 3.35 1.30 -3.38
C ALA A 244 4.33 0.97 -2.26
N VAL A 245 5.57 1.46 -2.33
CA VAL A 245 6.61 1.13 -1.33
C VAL A 245 6.24 1.60 0.06
N TYR A 246 5.64 2.80 0.20
CA TYR A 246 5.22 3.28 1.51
C TYR A 246 4.02 2.51 2.07
N SER A 247 3.10 2.06 1.21
CA SER A 247 2.02 1.14 1.63
C SER A 247 2.58 -0.19 2.15
N ALA A 248 3.63 -0.72 1.53
CA ALA A 248 4.32 -1.90 2.01
C ALA A 248 5.04 -1.66 3.35
N PHE A 249 5.72 -0.53 3.52
CA PHE A 249 6.38 -0.18 4.78
C PHE A 249 5.38 -0.04 5.93
N HIS A 250 4.26 0.64 5.71
CA HIS A 250 3.16 0.70 6.68
C HIS A 250 2.70 -0.69 7.08
N PHE A 251 2.41 -1.54 6.11
CA PHE A 251 1.93 -2.89 6.38
C PHE A 251 2.94 -3.74 7.15
N ILE A 252 4.24 -3.67 6.81
CA ILE A 252 5.31 -4.39 7.54
C ILE A 252 5.38 -3.91 8.99
N LEU A 253 5.37 -2.61 9.22
CA LEU A 253 5.43 -2.04 10.57
C LEU A 253 4.18 -2.36 11.39
N ASP A 254 3.01 -2.42 10.76
CA ASP A 254 1.76 -2.86 11.39
C ASP A 254 1.82 -4.34 11.79
N CYS A 255 2.39 -5.19 10.94
CA CYS A 255 2.65 -6.58 11.28
C CYS A 255 3.61 -6.70 12.47
N MET A 256 4.72 -5.95 12.47
CA MET A 256 5.68 -5.94 13.59
C MET A 256 5.04 -5.49 14.90
N PHE A 257 4.26 -4.40 14.86
CA PHE A 257 3.50 -3.96 16.02
C PHE A 257 2.54 -5.05 16.51
N SER A 258 1.75 -5.63 15.61
CA SER A 258 0.74 -6.63 15.95
C SER A 258 1.37 -7.90 16.55
N PHE A 259 2.51 -8.36 16.00
CA PHE A 259 3.23 -9.50 16.54
C PHE A 259 3.81 -9.22 17.93
N LEU A 260 4.39 -8.04 18.15
CA LEU A 260 4.90 -7.64 19.46
C LEU A 260 3.77 -7.52 20.47
N TYR A 261 2.65 -6.93 20.09
CA TYR A 261 1.48 -6.82 20.96
C TYR A 261 0.90 -8.19 21.33
N GLN A 262 0.86 -9.11 20.39
CA GLN A 262 0.34 -10.46 20.58
C GLN A 262 1.18 -11.32 21.54
N LEU A 263 2.50 -11.07 21.66
CA LEU A 263 3.38 -11.87 22.54
C LEU A 263 2.94 -11.86 24.02
N ASP A 264 2.34 -10.77 24.47
CA ASP A 264 1.76 -10.64 25.82
C ASP A 264 0.46 -9.83 25.73
N TYR A 265 -0.52 -10.42 25.04
CA TYR A 265 -1.75 -9.73 24.64
C TYR A 265 -2.50 -9.14 25.83
N GLU A 266 -2.71 -9.93 26.89
CA GLU A 266 -3.49 -9.52 28.07
C GLU A 266 -2.82 -8.37 28.83
N SER A 267 -1.50 -8.45 29.04
CA SER A 267 -0.73 -7.38 29.68
C SER A 267 -0.72 -6.10 28.85
N ASN A 268 -0.45 -6.23 27.56
CA ASN A 268 -0.41 -5.09 26.64
C ASN A 268 -1.79 -4.42 26.49
N GLU A 269 -2.88 -5.20 26.48
CA GLU A 269 -4.24 -4.66 26.46
C GLU A 269 -4.56 -3.89 27.73
N LYS A 270 -4.18 -4.42 28.91
CA LYS A 270 -4.36 -3.75 30.20
C LYS A 270 -3.61 -2.43 30.21
N GLU A 271 -2.32 -2.43 29.87
CA GLU A 271 -1.49 -1.23 29.85
C GLU A 271 -2.03 -0.16 28.89
N THR A 272 -2.50 -0.60 27.69
CA THR A 272 -3.11 0.30 26.71
C THR A 272 -4.37 0.98 27.25
N LYS A 273 -5.22 0.23 27.96
CA LYS A 273 -6.45 0.74 28.57
C LYS A 273 -6.15 1.71 29.73
N GLU A 274 -5.19 1.38 30.59
CA GLU A 274 -4.77 2.24 31.69
C GLU A 274 -4.23 3.57 31.20
N LYS A 275 -3.34 3.56 30.20
CA LYS A 275 -2.83 4.79 29.59
C LYS A 275 -3.92 5.65 28.95
N ALA A 276 -4.87 5.02 28.26
CA ALA A 276 -6.00 5.73 27.68
C ALA A 276 -6.90 6.41 28.75
N TYR A 277 -7.08 5.76 29.88
CA TYR A 277 -7.82 6.33 31.02
C TYR A 277 -7.13 7.57 31.59
N PHE A 278 -5.81 7.52 31.86
CA PHE A 278 -5.06 8.67 32.35
C PHE A 278 -5.08 9.86 31.39
N ILE A 279 -5.00 9.61 30.07
CA ILE A 279 -5.09 10.69 29.07
C ILE A 279 -6.48 11.34 29.07
N LYS A 280 -7.53 10.57 29.33
CA LYS A 280 -8.90 11.10 29.42
C LYS A 280 -9.05 11.98 30.65
N GLU A 281 -8.67 11.51 31.83
CA GLU A 281 -8.73 12.29 33.10
C GLU A 281 -7.95 13.60 33.02
N SER A 282 -6.76 13.59 32.40
CA SER A 282 -5.93 14.79 32.27
C SER A 282 -6.52 15.86 31.35
N LYS A 283 -7.54 15.53 30.54
CA LYS A 283 -8.25 16.49 29.67
C LYS A 283 -9.54 17.04 30.29
N GLU A 284 -10.01 16.42 31.37
CA GLU A 284 -11.22 16.82 32.09
C GLU A 284 -10.89 17.73 33.29
N GLN A 285 -9.61 17.93 33.62
CA GLN A 285 -9.06 18.91 34.57
C GLN A 285 -8.58 20.18 33.84
#